data_e0f119d708d91c4d4a169e9b34da2fc8
#
_entry.id   e0f119d708d91c4d4a169e9b34da2fc8
#
_cell.length_a   1.000
_cell.length_b   1.000
_cell.length_c   1.000
_cell.angle_alpha   90.00
_cell.angle_beta   90.00
_cell.angle_gamma   90.00
#
_symmetry.space_group_name_H-M   'P 1'
#
loop_
_entity.id
_entity.type
_entity.pdbx_description
1 polymer ?
#
loop_
_entity_poly.entity_id
_entity_poly.type
_entity_poly.pdbx_seq_one_letter_code
_entity_poly.pdbx_strand_id
1 'polypeptide(L)'
;MRVSPPSSLVRALLLGLPLVRGQATYGENYLSVSRDSEIVSRAFPELEDIELLSPAFTNPDTLPAGWRNGTEGPTSDTELDYFYRNLADRNDWLTYQAADFRSEEGRSIPYLFLSDADSTARNVTKLKVYIQAAIHGNEPAADQSVAALLGKLDRNQTFTAALLERLDIKILPRYNPDGVSYFQRALACNLDGNREHIKLARQQSRDIKQVFMDYNPHISIDMHEFTAPTIYGGNYQPGADALISGGINPNIHPDIRDLLLDGFIPFIGSNLVANGLRWEPYVTGTSNSTPGSLIKLESALEYARANFDIVLSTIESARADFISSNADIVVTDYYTRTNRTFTLVPVDFFETTPSVANLTRARPEAYLIPRTWFDVVAKLRNFGLEVQELDYEYRGTVEALNITSSVLEDVIYEGTVLNSVTTSSFEREVSLPSGSFLVSTRQKNAGLAFIALEPENIDSFVAFNIIPLERGDEYPIFRILS
;
A
#
# COMPACT_ATOMS: atom_id res chain seq x y z
N MET A 1 0.31 -39.79 -13.26
CA MET A 1 1.11 -39.31 -12.10
C MET A 1 0.94 -37.80 -12.09
N ARG A 2 0.14 -37.27 -11.19
CA ARG A 2 0.02 -35.81 -10.97
C ARG A 2 1.13 -35.43 -10.02
N VAL A 3 2.09 -34.66 -10.48
CA VAL A 3 3.10 -34.02 -9.63
C VAL A 3 2.47 -32.73 -9.11
N SER A 4 2.09 -32.73 -7.83
CA SER A 4 1.73 -31.51 -7.13
C SER A 4 2.98 -30.66 -6.99
N PRO A 5 2.98 -29.36 -7.36
CA PRO A 5 4.13 -28.51 -7.07
C PRO A 5 4.22 -28.32 -5.55
N PRO A 6 5.41 -28.29 -4.98
CA PRO A 6 5.59 -28.10 -3.56
C PRO A 6 5.21 -26.65 -3.20
N SER A 7 4.20 -26.50 -2.36
CA SER A 7 3.73 -25.21 -1.81
C SER A 7 4.81 -24.41 -1.07
N SER A 8 5.92 -25.05 -0.72
CA SER A 8 7.06 -24.46 -0.05
C SER A 8 7.99 -23.60 -0.94
N LEU A 9 8.01 -23.84 -2.26
CA LEU A 9 8.92 -23.11 -3.17
C LEU A 9 8.48 -21.66 -3.43
N VAL A 10 7.19 -21.40 -3.47
CA VAL A 10 6.66 -20.05 -3.71
C VAL A 10 6.87 -19.14 -2.50
N ARG A 11 6.80 -19.70 -1.29
CA ARG A 11 7.08 -18.95 -0.05
C ARG A 11 8.56 -18.65 0.15
N ALA A 12 9.45 -19.55 -0.25
CA ALA A 12 10.90 -19.34 -0.16
C ALA A 12 11.39 -18.18 -1.03
N LEU A 13 10.69 -17.85 -2.12
CA LEU A 13 11.04 -16.72 -2.98
C LEU A 13 10.63 -15.35 -2.41
N LEU A 14 9.56 -15.29 -1.61
CA LEU A 14 9.19 -14.08 -0.86
C LEU A 14 10.05 -13.87 0.39
N LEU A 15 10.63 -14.95 0.94
CA LEU A 15 11.53 -14.92 2.10
C LEU A 15 13.02 -14.77 1.73
N GLY A 16 13.34 -14.86 0.43
CA GLY A 16 14.74 -14.88 -0.05
C GLY A 16 15.47 -13.54 -0.09
N LEU A 17 14.82 -12.43 0.25
CA LEU A 17 15.52 -11.22 0.64
C LEU A 17 15.92 -11.39 2.11
N PRO A 18 17.21 -11.27 2.47
CA PRO A 18 17.56 -11.18 3.87
C PRO A 18 16.76 -9.99 4.41
N LEU A 19 15.73 -10.27 5.22
CA LEU A 19 15.17 -9.29 6.12
C LEU A 19 16.34 -8.91 7.03
N VAL A 20 17.13 -7.94 6.62
CA VAL A 20 17.97 -7.19 7.54
C VAL A 20 16.95 -6.49 8.42
N ARG A 21 16.54 -7.18 9.49
CA ARG A 21 15.92 -6.51 10.61
C ARG A 21 16.95 -5.50 11.08
N GLY A 22 16.86 -4.29 10.56
CA GLY A 22 17.49 -3.16 11.19
C GLY A 22 16.92 -3.11 12.58
N GLN A 23 17.65 -3.61 13.54
CA GLN A 23 17.25 -3.53 14.93
C GLN A 23 17.35 -2.06 15.31
N ALA A 24 16.23 -1.44 15.69
CA ALA A 24 16.23 -0.05 16.14
C ALA A 24 17.25 0.10 17.26
N THR A 25 18.18 1.02 17.09
CA THR A 25 19.09 1.41 18.15
C THR A 25 18.46 2.56 18.92
N TYR A 26 17.73 2.23 19.96
CA TYR A 26 17.04 3.22 20.77
C TYR A 26 18.03 4.24 21.37
N GLY A 27 17.64 5.52 21.31
CA GLY A 27 18.48 6.63 21.75
C GLY A 27 19.39 7.23 20.69
N GLU A 28 19.44 6.64 19.49
CA GLU A 28 20.07 7.22 18.31
C GLU A 28 18.96 7.59 17.31
N ASN A 29 18.60 8.84 17.27
CA ASN A 29 17.50 9.35 16.39
C ASN A 29 17.96 9.65 14.98
N TYR A 30 19.15 9.24 14.60
CA TYR A 30 19.69 9.52 13.28
C TYR A 30 20.90 8.65 13.01
N LEU A 31 20.86 7.87 11.94
CA LEU A 31 22.01 7.16 11.43
C LEU A 31 22.56 7.90 10.23
N SER A 32 23.87 8.19 10.24
CA SER A 32 24.56 8.73 9.08
C SER A 32 24.45 7.76 7.92
N VAL A 33 23.91 8.21 6.80
CA VAL A 33 23.79 7.41 5.58
C VAL A 33 25.02 7.66 4.72
N SER A 34 25.70 6.60 4.31
CA SER A 34 26.75 6.71 3.31
C SER A 34 26.16 7.05 1.95
N ARG A 35 26.83 7.94 1.21
CA ARG A 35 26.48 8.18 -0.19
C ARG A 35 26.51 6.89 -1.00
N ASP A 36 25.78 6.89 -2.10
CA ASP A 36 25.78 5.80 -3.07
C ASP A 36 27.19 5.40 -3.47
N SER A 37 27.38 4.09 -3.68
CA SER A 37 28.65 3.60 -4.18
C SER A 37 28.94 4.15 -5.59
N GLU A 38 30.20 4.20 -5.99
CA GLU A 38 30.57 4.60 -7.37
C GLU A 38 29.87 3.77 -8.45
N ILE A 39 29.50 2.53 -8.13
CA ILE A 39 28.75 1.65 -9.06
C ILE A 39 27.35 2.20 -9.27
N VAL A 40 26.68 2.63 -8.20
CA VAL A 40 25.35 3.22 -8.26
C VAL A 40 25.39 4.53 -9.03
N SER A 41 26.32 5.42 -8.72
CA SER A 41 26.48 6.71 -9.43
C SER A 41 26.73 6.55 -10.93
N ARG A 42 27.43 5.48 -11.35
CA ARG A 42 27.61 5.17 -12.79
C ARG A 42 26.37 4.58 -13.45
N ALA A 43 25.61 3.77 -12.73
CA ALA A 43 24.39 3.15 -13.24
C ALA A 43 23.22 4.16 -13.30
N PHE A 44 23.22 5.14 -12.43
CA PHE A 44 22.17 6.13 -12.26
C PHE A 44 22.78 7.56 -12.25
N PRO A 45 23.23 8.05 -13.39
CA PRO A 45 23.83 9.37 -13.48
C PRO A 45 22.81 10.46 -13.11
N GLU A 46 23.29 11.54 -12.54
CA GLU A 46 22.45 12.74 -12.33
C GLU A 46 21.87 13.21 -13.66
N LEU A 47 20.60 13.56 -13.65
CA LEU A 47 19.92 14.09 -14.82
C LEU A 47 20.09 15.63 -14.83
N GLU A 48 20.69 16.11 -15.91
CA GLU A 48 20.74 17.54 -16.17
C GLU A 48 19.31 18.05 -16.49
N ASP A 49 18.99 19.27 -16.06
CA ASP A 49 17.75 19.99 -16.35
C ASP A 49 16.46 19.49 -15.66
N ILE A 50 16.49 18.51 -14.75
CA ILE A 50 15.36 18.22 -13.89
C ILE A 50 15.36 19.15 -12.69
N GLU A 51 14.45 20.09 -12.69
CA GLU A 51 14.25 21.01 -11.56
C GLU A 51 13.50 20.29 -10.42
N LEU A 52 14.24 19.57 -9.59
CA LEU A 52 13.72 18.85 -8.42
C LEU A 52 13.54 19.74 -7.19
N LEU A 53 14.02 20.98 -7.26
CA LEU A 53 14.11 21.84 -6.09
C LEU A 53 12.83 22.64 -5.86
N SER A 54 12.24 22.44 -4.69
CA SER A 54 11.24 23.36 -4.14
C SER A 54 11.83 24.77 -3.95
N PRO A 55 11.06 25.86 -4.13
CA PRO A 55 11.46 27.20 -3.72
C PRO A 55 11.93 27.26 -2.27
N ALA A 56 11.41 26.41 -1.38
CA ALA A 56 11.88 26.28 -0.02
C ALA A 56 13.33 25.78 0.06
N PHE A 57 13.81 24.99 -0.88
CA PHE A 57 15.22 24.59 -0.95
C PHE A 57 16.13 25.67 -1.58
N THR A 58 15.58 26.49 -2.46
CA THR A 58 16.33 27.53 -3.16
C THR A 58 16.38 28.87 -2.40
N ASN A 59 15.49 29.05 -1.41
CA ASN A 59 15.52 30.27 -0.55
C ASN A 59 15.95 29.88 0.88
N PRO A 60 17.27 29.87 1.13
CA PRO A 60 17.83 29.40 2.41
C PRO A 60 17.46 30.27 3.62
N ASP A 61 16.95 31.50 3.39
CA ASP A 61 16.59 32.41 4.48
C ASP A 61 15.27 32.00 5.17
N THR A 62 14.50 31.13 4.55
CA THR A 62 13.24 30.59 5.10
C THR A 62 13.39 29.21 5.75
N LEU A 63 14.59 28.64 5.73
CA LEU A 63 14.85 27.28 6.23
C LEU A 63 15.72 27.29 7.48
N PRO A 64 15.56 26.32 8.41
CA PRO A 64 16.46 26.12 9.51
C PRO A 64 17.93 26.00 9.08
N ALA A 65 18.86 26.43 9.92
CA ALA A 65 20.28 26.50 9.58
C ALA A 65 20.91 25.16 9.14
N GLY A 66 20.38 24.03 9.58
CA GLY A 66 20.84 22.68 9.22
C GLY A 66 20.70 22.36 7.73
N TRP A 67 19.70 22.90 7.06
CA TRP A 67 19.48 22.71 5.61
C TRP A 67 20.55 23.33 4.72
N ARG A 68 21.17 24.39 5.21
CA ARG A 68 22.18 25.15 4.43
C ARG A 68 23.48 24.39 4.23
N ASN A 69 23.72 23.34 5.02
CA ASN A 69 25.02 22.69 5.08
C ASN A 69 25.04 21.34 4.33
N GLY A 70 23.97 20.99 3.59
CA GLY A 70 23.88 19.72 2.87
C GLY A 70 24.14 18.56 3.81
N THR A 71 23.40 18.51 4.91
CA THR A 71 23.51 17.39 5.88
C THR A 71 23.23 16.09 5.17
N GLU A 72 24.15 15.16 5.28
CA GLU A 72 23.99 13.82 4.78
C GLU A 72 22.92 13.12 5.60
N GLY A 73 21.79 12.80 4.97
CA GLY A 73 20.72 12.06 5.62
C GLY A 73 19.30 12.59 5.31
N PRO A 74 18.27 11.89 5.79
CA PRO A 74 16.89 12.30 5.57
C PRO A 74 16.59 13.63 6.25
N THR A 75 15.70 14.42 5.65
CA THR A 75 15.21 15.66 6.23
C THR A 75 14.53 15.39 7.58
N SER A 76 14.87 16.17 8.61
CA SER A 76 14.27 16.00 9.93
C SER A 76 12.76 16.30 9.92
N ASP A 77 12.03 15.73 10.88
CA ASP A 77 10.59 16.00 11.02
C ASP A 77 10.31 17.48 11.26
N THR A 78 11.17 18.17 12.01
CA THR A 78 11.04 19.60 12.29
C THR A 78 11.19 20.44 11.03
N GLU A 79 12.13 20.10 10.17
CA GLU A 79 12.37 20.81 8.90
C GLU A 79 11.22 20.60 7.91
N LEU A 80 10.71 19.35 7.77
CA LEU A 80 9.55 19.08 6.93
C LEU A 80 8.29 19.75 7.46
N ASP A 81 8.04 19.72 8.76
CA ASP A 81 6.88 20.37 9.37
C ASP A 81 6.93 21.88 9.13
N TYR A 82 8.11 22.49 9.30
CA TYR A 82 8.32 23.91 9.00
C TYR A 82 8.06 24.21 7.51
N PHE A 83 8.58 23.40 6.61
CA PHE A 83 8.38 23.54 5.17
C PHE A 83 6.90 23.48 4.78
N TYR A 84 6.18 22.46 5.28
CA TYR A 84 4.76 22.28 4.95
C TYR A 84 3.89 23.39 5.51
N ARG A 85 4.17 23.89 6.72
CA ARG A 85 3.45 25.04 7.30
C ARG A 85 3.68 26.31 6.48
N ASN A 86 4.93 26.61 6.11
CA ASN A 86 5.22 27.75 5.26
C ASN A 86 4.53 27.70 3.91
N LEU A 87 4.44 26.52 3.31
CA LEU A 87 3.69 26.35 2.07
C LEU A 87 2.19 26.60 2.28
N ALA A 88 1.61 26.09 3.36
CA ALA A 88 0.21 26.27 3.69
C ALA A 88 -0.12 27.74 4.03
N ASP A 89 0.76 28.44 4.74
CA ASP A 89 0.58 29.85 5.10
C ASP A 89 0.55 30.78 3.88
N ARG A 90 1.14 30.37 2.77
CA ARG A 90 1.25 31.19 1.55
C ARG A 90 0.37 30.73 0.39
N ASN A 91 -0.31 29.61 0.52
CA ASN A 91 -1.11 29.01 -0.55
C ASN A 91 -2.49 28.62 -0.04
N ASP A 92 -3.52 29.34 -0.45
CA ASP A 92 -4.91 29.09 -0.06
C ASP A 92 -5.43 27.70 -0.50
N TRP A 93 -4.81 27.09 -1.49
CA TRP A 93 -5.14 25.75 -1.98
C TRP A 93 -4.53 24.62 -1.13
N LEU A 94 -3.67 24.92 -0.16
CA LEU A 94 -3.01 23.94 0.70
C LEU A 94 -3.41 24.11 2.16
N THR A 95 -3.91 23.08 2.77
CA THR A 95 -4.18 23.00 4.21
C THR A 95 -3.22 22.01 4.87
N TYR A 96 -2.49 22.47 5.88
CA TYR A 96 -1.72 21.62 6.79
C TYR A 96 -2.59 21.22 7.99
N GLN A 97 -2.62 19.93 8.32
CA GLN A 97 -3.29 19.41 9.50
C GLN A 97 -2.44 18.35 10.19
N ALA A 98 -1.98 18.61 11.40
CA ALA A 98 -1.43 17.55 12.24
C ALA A 98 -2.56 16.59 12.63
N ALA A 99 -2.30 15.28 12.56
CA ALA A 99 -3.23 14.28 13.09
C ALA A 99 -3.43 14.47 14.61
N ASP A 100 -4.57 14.05 15.12
CA ASP A 100 -4.88 14.01 16.56
C ASP A 100 -4.21 12.84 17.28
N PHE A 101 -3.58 11.95 16.54
CA PHE A 101 -2.75 10.85 17.00
C PHE A 101 -1.27 11.08 16.67
N ARG A 102 -0.41 10.24 17.21
CA ARG A 102 1.04 10.34 17.10
C ARG A 102 1.64 9.02 16.64
N SER A 103 2.90 9.08 16.19
CA SER A 103 3.71 7.88 16.01
C SER A 103 3.93 7.14 17.34
N GLU A 104 4.51 5.96 17.27
CA GLU A 104 4.79 5.15 18.49
C GLU A 104 5.72 5.85 19.49
N GLU A 105 6.62 6.72 19.02
CA GLU A 105 7.51 7.54 19.86
C GLU A 105 7.00 8.98 20.07
N GLY A 106 5.78 9.26 19.69
CA GLY A 106 5.13 10.55 19.95
C GLY A 106 5.42 11.64 18.94
N ARG A 107 6.01 11.32 17.77
CA ARG A 107 6.23 12.30 16.70
C ARG A 107 4.91 12.68 16.03
N SER A 108 4.86 13.89 15.47
CA SER A 108 3.72 14.38 14.71
C SER A 108 3.57 13.61 13.40
N ILE A 109 2.32 13.36 13.03
CA ILE A 109 1.96 12.79 11.73
C ILE A 109 1.11 13.85 11.01
N PRO A 110 1.73 14.67 10.14
CA PRO A 110 1.00 15.69 9.39
C PRO A 110 0.28 15.10 8.20
N TYR A 111 -0.85 15.70 7.87
CA TYR A 111 -1.57 15.53 6.62
C TYR A 111 -1.61 16.86 5.88
N LEU A 112 -1.53 16.78 4.57
CA LEU A 112 -1.69 17.89 3.67
C LEU A 112 -2.92 17.66 2.81
N PHE A 113 -3.76 18.66 2.69
CA PHE A 113 -4.93 18.62 1.85
C PHE A 113 -4.87 19.72 0.82
N LEU A 114 -4.90 19.35 -0.45
CA LEU A 114 -4.85 20.23 -1.60
C LEU A 114 -6.21 20.24 -2.27
N SER A 115 -6.81 21.40 -2.37
CA SER A 115 -8.10 21.59 -3.04
C SER A 115 -8.26 23.04 -3.49
N ASP A 116 -8.99 23.25 -4.58
CA ASP A 116 -9.43 24.59 -4.93
C ASP A 116 -10.60 25.02 -4.02
N ALA A 117 -10.42 26.06 -3.23
CA ALA A 117 -11.40 26.56 -2.28
C ALA A 117 -12.74 26.95 -2.97
N ASP A 118 -12.67 27.51 -4.18
CA ASP A 118 -13.85 27.95 -4.94
C ASP A 118 -14.68 26.75 -5.46
N SER A 119 -14.07 25.60 -5.70
CA SER A 119 -14.75 24.41 -6.19
C SER A 119 -15.69 23.79 -5.15
N THR A 120 -15.33 23.88 -3.88
CA THR A 120 -16.19 23.44 -2.77
C THR A 120 -17.47 24.25 -2.73
N ALA A 121 -17.39 25.55 -2.94
CA ALA A 121 -18.55 26.44 -3.02
C ALA A 121 -19.42 26.17 -4.25
N ARG A 122 -18.85 25.65 -5.35
CA ARG A 122 -19.55 25.35 -6.61
C ARG A 122 -20.08 23.92 -6.68
N ASN A 123 -19.87 23.09 -5.67
CA ASN A 123 -20.26 21.67 -5.64
C ASN A 123 -19.79 20.87 -6.88
N VAL A 124 -18.54 21.09 -7.27
CA VAL A 124 -17.94 20.39 -8.42
C VAL A 124 -17.49 18.99 -7.99
N THR A 125 -17.87 17.98 -8.77
CA THR A 125 -17.37 16.61 -8.56
C THR A 125 -15.87 16.54 -8.89
N LYS A 126 -15.08 16.00 -7.96
CA LYS A 126 -13.64 15.82 -8.11
C LYS A 126 -13.21 14.38 -7.84
N LEU A 127 -12.13 13.97 -8.47
CA LEU A 127 -11.44 12.74 -8.08
C LEU A 127 -10.68 12.99 -6.77
N LYS A 128 -10.87 12.10 -5.81
CA LYS A 128 -10.10 12.08 -4.56
C LYS A 128 -8.86 11.24 -4.75
N VAL A 129 -7.71 11.83 -4.55
CA VAL A 129 -6.41 11.16 -4.62
C VAL A 129 -5.81 11.12 -3.22
N TYR A 130 -5.33 9.96 -2.81
CA TYR A 130 -4.57 9.78 -1.57
C TYR A 130 -3.13 9.40 -1.93
N ILE A 131 -2.18 10.11 -1.35
CA ILE A 131 -0.75 9.86 -1.53
C ILE A 131 -0.16 9.57 -0.16
N GLN A 132 0.55 8.44 -0.02
CA GLN A 132 1.36 8.19 1.17
C GLN A 132 2.81 7.96 0.77
N ALA A 133 3.72 8.35 1.66
CA ALA A 133 5.15 8.20 1.48
C ALA A 133 5.83 7.78 2.78
N ALA A 134 7.05 7.27 2.67
CA ALA A 134 7.92 6.89 3.79
C ALA A 134 7.25 5.97 4.81
N ILE A 135 6.53 4.94 4.34
CA ILE A 135 6.11 3.82 5.20
C ILE A 135 7.33 3.05 5.70
N HIS A 136 8.39 3.02 4.89
CA HIS A 136 9.71 2.56 5.30
C HIS A 136 10.62 3.77 5.53
N GLY A 137 11.19 3.87 6.72
CA GLY A 137 11.95 5.05 7.11
C GLY A 137 13.33 5.18 6.46
N ASN A 138 13.83 4.12 5.83
CA ASN A 138 15.08 4.12 5.07
C ASN A 138 14.89 4.30 3.56
N GLU A 139 13.73 4.81 3.16
CA GLU A 139 13.36 5.08 1.77
C GLU A 139 13.09 6.58 1.55
N PRO A 140 14.11 7.45 1.67
CA PRO A 140 13.95 8.91 1.70
C PRO A 140 13.43 9.50 0.38
N ALA A 141 13.59 8.82 -0.75
CA ALA A 141 13.06 9.30 -2.03
C ALA A 141 11.53 9.47 -2.00
N ALA A 142 10.84 8.72 -1.17
CA ALA A 142 9.38 8.76 -1.10
C ALA A 142 8.88 10.10 -0.55
N ASP A 143 9.33 10.53 0.62
CA ASP A 143 8.89 11.79 1.23
C ASP A 143 9.53 13.03 0.57
N GLN A 144 10.77 12.90 0.07
CA GLN A 144 11.43 13.96 -0.68
C GLN A 144 10.73 14.24 -2.02
N SER A 145 10.19 13.22 -2.68
CA SER A 145 9.37 13.39 -3.88
C SER A 145 8.08 14.16 -3.61
N VAL A 146 7.44 13.92 -2.47
CA VAL A 146 6.27 14.71 -2.04
C VAL A 146 6.66 16.16 -1.80
N ALA A 147 7.76 16.41 -1.10
CA ALA A 147 8.24 17.77 -0.86
C ALA A 147 8.58 18.51 -2.19
N ALA A 148 9.22 17.81 -3.12
CA ALA A 148 9.53 18.33 -4.45
C ALA A 148 8.27 18.64 -5.27
N LEU A 149 7.26 17.75 -5.26
CA LEU A 149 5.97 18.00 -5.91
C LEU A 149 5.31 19.27 -5.35
N LEU A 150 5.24 19.41 -4.03
CA LEU A 150 4.63 20.57 -3.38
C LEU A 150 5.36 21.86 -3.72
N GLY A 151 6.69 21.83 -3.77
CA GLY A 151 7.49 22.96 -4.22
C GLY A 151 7.23 23.35 -5.68
N LYS A 152 7.05 22.36 -6.56
CA LYS A 152 6.68 22.60 -7.96
C LYS A 152 5.28 23.21 -8.07
N LEU A 153 4.33 22.72 -7.29
CA LEU A 153 2.97 23.27 -7.22
C LEU A 153 2.98 24.72 -6.71
N ASP A 154 3.75 25.01 -5.66
CA ASP A 154 3.93 26.36 -5.14
C ASP A 154 4.52 27.32 -6.18
N ARG A 155 5.47 26.85 -6.98
CA ARG A 155 6.10 27.66 -8.02
C ARG A 155 5.23 27.88 -9.25
N ASN A 156 4.39 26.92 -9.59
CA ASN A 156 3.55 26.95 -10.80
C ASN A 156 2.06 27.01 -10.48
N GLN A 157 1.60 28.17 -10.01
CA GLN A 157 0.20 28.39 -9.61
C GLN A 157 -0.82 28.10 -10.72
N THR A 158 -0.46 28.34 -12.00
CA THR A 158 -1.34 28.04 -13.13
C THR A 158 -1.55 26.54 -13.30
N PHE A 159 -0.49 25.75 -13.22
CA PHE A 159 -0.57 24.29 -13.26
C PHE A 159 -1.34 23.75 -12.05
N THR A 160 -1.07 24.29 -10.87
CA THR A 160 -1.73 23.89 -9.61
C THR A 160 -3.24 24.16 -9.68
N ALA A 161 -3.67 25.32 -10.13
CA ALA A 161 -5.08 25.63 -10.31
C ALA A 161 -5.75 24.67 -11.29
N ALA A 162 -5.12 24.39 -12.44
CA ALA A 162 -5.64 23.44 -13.42
C ALA A 162 -5.73 21.99 -12.89
N LEU A 163 -4.78 21.59 -12.03
CA LEU A 163 -4.79 20.29 -11.39
C LEU A 163 -5.95 20.18 -10.39
N LEU A 164 -6.07 21.17 -9.52
CA LEU A 164 -7.03 21.20 -8.42
C LEU A 164 -8.46 21.56 -8.85
N GLU A 165 -8.66 21.97 -10.09
CA GLU A 165 -10.01 22.07 -10.68
C GLU A 165 -10.71 20.70 -10.71
N ARG A 166 -9.98 19.61 -10.87
CA ARG A 166 -10.47 18.26 -11.06
C ARG A 166 -10.12 17.30 -9.92
N LEU A 167 -9.12 17.63 -9.11
CA LEU A 167 -8.61 16.74 -8.07
C LEU A 167 -8.71 17.38 -6.69
N ASP A 168 -9.09 16.57 -5.70
CA ASP A 168 -8.82 16.80 -4.29
C ASP A 168 -7.75 15.82 -3.85
N ILE A 169 -6.66 16.30 -3.27
CA ILE A 169 -5.51 15.47 -2.96
C ILE A 169 -5.25 15.51 -1.46
N LYS A 170 -5.25 14.34 -0.81
CA LYS A 170 -4.81 14.19 0.58
C LYS A 170 -3.48 13.47 0.58
N ILE A 171 -2.49 14.04 1.26
CA ILE A 171 -1.14 13.51 1.33
C ILE A 171 -0.79 13.19 2.78
N LEU A 172 -0.29 11.98 3.01
CA LEU A 172 0.47 11.58 4.19
C LEU A 172 1.95 11.57 3.78
N PRO A 173 2.69 12.65 4.01
CA PRO A 173 4.05 12.77 3.47
C PRO A 173 5.05 11.84 4.16
N ARG A 174 4.78 11.44 5.39
CA ARG A 174 5.64 10.54 6.17
C ARG A 174 4.82 9.65 7.07
N TYR A 175 4.62 8.39 6.64
CA TYR A 175 3.87 7.38 7.40
C TYR A 175 4.62 6.97 8.69
N ASN A 176 5.95 6.80 8.58
CA ASN A 176 6.81 6.26 9.63
C ASN A 176 7.90 7.27 10.04
N PRO A 177 7.55 8.34 10.77
CA PRO A 177 8.54 9.34 11.19
C PRO A 177 9.58 8.77 12.15
N ASP A 178 9.22 7.77 12.96
CA ASP A 178 10.16 7.11 13.87
C ASP A 178 11.22 6.34 13.06
N GLY A 179 10.81 5.54 12.09
CA GLY A 179 11.73 4.82 11.22
C GLY A 179 12.63 5.74 10.40
N VAL A 180 12.13 6.88 9.93
CA VAL A 180 12.96 7.88 9.26
C VAL A 180 14.01 8.43 10.20
N SER A 181 13.66 8.74 11.45
CA SER A 181 14.59 9.26 12.45
C SER A 181 15.72 8.28 12.80
N TYR A 182 15.45 6.98 12.68
CA TYR A 182 16.45 5.91 12.87
C TYR A 182 17.09 5.44 11.55
N PHE A 183 16.65 5.95 10.42
CA PHE A 183 16.97 5.46 9.09
C PHE A 183 16.79 3.94 8.97
N GLN A 184 15.66 3.47 9.42
CA GLN A 184 15.29 2.05 9.39
C GLN A 184 13.98 1.81 8.65
N ARG A 185 13.84 0.62 8.07
CA ARG A 185 12.64 0.20 7.35
C ARG A 185 11.41 0.15 8.28
N ALA A 186 11.55 -0.51 9.42
CA ALA A 186 10.47 -0.82 10.33
C ALA A 186 9.99 0.39 11.14
N LEU A 187 8.78 0.29 11.70
CA LEU A 187 8.27 1.15 12.76
C LEU A 187 9.17 1.05 14.02
N ALA A 188 8.98 1.93 15.00
CA ALA A 188 9.77 1.91 16.24
C ALA A 188 9.71 0.57 16.99
N CYS A 189 8.61 -0.16 16.86
CA CYS A 189 8.44 -1.50 17.43
C CYS A 189 9.12 -2.64 16.63
N ASN A 190 9.89 -2.34 15.60
CA ASN A 190 10.52 -3.28 14.67
C ASN A 190 9.54 -4.13 13.83
N LEU A 191 8.29 -3.70 13.66
CA LEU A 191 7.36 -4.27 12.69
C LEU A 191 7.37 -3.45 11.40
N ASP A 192 7.26 -4.13 10.27
CA ASP A 192 7.13 -3.47 8.97
C ASP A 192 5.72 -2.87 8.82
N GLY A 193 5.64 -1.53 8.71
CA GLY A 193 4.36 -0.82 8.51
C GLY A 193 3.60 -1.31 7.28
N ASN A 194 4.32 -1.73 6.23
CA ASN A 194 3.74 -2.29 5.00
C ASN A 194 3.35 -3.79 5.14
N ARG A 195 3.34 -4.32 6.34
CA ARG A 195 2.79 -5.63 6.72
C ARG A 195 1.68 -5.51 7.76
N GLU A 196 1.29 -4.27 8.08
CA GLU A 196 0.29 -3.96 9.11
C GLU A 196 -1.13 -3.72 8.57
N HIS A 197 -1.31 -3.60 7.25
CA HIS A 197 -2.59 -3.21 6.65
C HIS A 197 -3.74 -4.21 6.87
N ILE A 198 -3.43 -5.47 7.18
CA ILE A 198 -4.42 -6.51 7.56
C ILE A 198 -4.33 -6.83 9.05
N LYS A 199 -3.12 -7.03 9.60
CA LYS A 199 -2.95 -7.34 11.02
C LYS A 199 -3.51 -6.25 11.92
N LEU A 200 -3.24 -4.97 11.58
CA LEU A 200 -3.61 -3.81 12.36
C LEU A 200 -3.24 -3.98 13.85
N ALA A 201 -2.05 -4.53 14.10
CA ALA A 201 -1.56 -4.80 15.45
C ALA A 201 -1.20 -3.49 16.18
N ARG A 202 -0.72 -2.48 15.42
CA ARG A 202 -0.25 -1.21 15.98
C ARG A 202 -1.30 -0.11 15.91
N GLN A 203 -1.34 0.75 16.95
CA GLN A 203 -2.30 1.86 16.99
C GLN A 203 -2.08 2.84 15.83
N GLN A 204 -0.83 3.22 15.59
CA GLN A 204 -0.49 4.11 14.47
C GLN A 204 -1.06 3.60 13.13
N SER A 205 -0.91 2.31 12.86
CA SER A 205 -1.41 1.70 11.62
C SER A 205 -2.94 1.72 11.54
N ARG A 206 -3.64 1.51 12.68
CA ARG A 206 -5.10 1.62 12.76
C ARG A 206 -5.59 3.03 12.48
N ASP A 207 -4.94 4.02 13.11
CA ASP A 207 -5.32 5.42 13.01
C ASP A 207 -5.11 5.95 11.58
N ILE A 208 -3.95 5.65 10.97
CA ILE A 208 -3.67 6.01 9.57
C ILE A 208 -4.66 5.30 8.63
N LYS A 209 -4.95 4.02 8.87
CA LYS A 209 -5.93 3.28 8.09
C LYS A 209 -7.31 3.92 8.17
N GLN A 210 -7.72 4.37 9.35
CA GLN A 210 -9.01 5.05 9.53
C GLN A 210 -9.09 6.35 8.72
N VAL A 211 -8.05 7.19 8.74
CA VAL A 211 -7.99 8.42 7.93
C VAL A 211 -8.10 8.11 6.43
N PHE A 212 -7.44 7.03 5.97
CA PHE A 212 -7.54 6.58 4.59
C PHE A 212 -8.98 6.15 4.24
N MET A 213 -9.60 5.35 5.10
CA MET A 213 -10.96 4.85 4.86
C MET A 213 -11.99 5.98 4.89
N ASP A 214 -11.87 6.93 5.81
CA ASP A 214 -12.77 8.09 5.92
C ASP A 214 -12.64 9.02 4.70
N TYR A 215 -11.43 9.20 4.21
CA TYR A 215 -11.19 9.97 2.99
C TYR A 215 -11.81 9.29 1.76
N ASN A 216 -11.82 7.96 1.72
CA ASN A 216 -12.41 7.16 0.65
C ASN A 216 -11.91 7.58 -0.74
N PRO A 217 -10.63 7.44 -1.06
CA PRO A 217 -10.06 7.89 -2.31
C PRO A 217 -10.54 7.08 -3.52
N HIS A 218 -10.53 7.71 -4.69
CA HIS A 218 -10.68 7.05 -5.98
C HIS A 218 -9.34 6.47 -6.45
N ILE A 219 -8.24 7.16 -6.16
CA ILE A 219 -6.88 6.80 -6.53
C ILE A 219 -6.02 6.82 -5.28
N SER A 220 -5.20 5.79 -5.12
CA SER A 220 -4.20 5.70 -4.05
C SER A 220 -2.82 5.52 -4.67
N ILE A 221 -1.85 6.30 -4.20
CA ILE A 221 -0.45 6.24 -4.62
C ILE A 221 0.40 5.99 -3.38
N ASP A 222 1.14 4.87 -3.38
CA ASP A 222 2.07 4.50 -2.32
C ASP A 222 3.50 4.63 -2.84
N MET A 223 4.27 5.52 -2.21
CA MET A 223 5.60 5.89 -2.65
C MET A 223 6.65 5.11 -1.87
N HIS A 224 7.43 4.34 -2.60
CA HIS A 224 8.53 3.53 -2.09
C HIS A 224 9.84 3.85 -2.78
N GLU A 225 10.91 3.44 -2.14
CA GLU A 225 12.24 3.35 -2.72
C GLU A 225 12.78 1.93 -2.52
N PHE A 226 13.67 1.49 -3.40
CA PHE A 226 14.28 0.17 -3.28
C PHE A 226 15.80 0.31 -3.16
N THR A 227 16.48 -0.72 -2.69
CA THR A 227 17.91 -0.69 -2.46
C THR A 227 18.69 -0.89 -3.77
N ALA A 228 19.23 0.18 -4.34
CA ALA A 228 20.00 0.17 -5.59
C ALA A 228 21.17 -0.84 -5.64
N PRO A 229 21.93 -1.07 -4.55
CA PRO A 229 23.03 -2.04 -4.56
C PRO A 229 22.61 -3.51 -4.50
N THR A 230 21.34 -3.85 -4.60
CA THR A 230 20.91 -5.26 -4.62
C THR A 230 21.51 -6.00 -5.82
N ILE A 231 22.14 -7.14 -5.57
CA ILE A 231 22.78 -7.98 -6.59
C ILE A 231 21.93 -9.22 -6.84
N TYR A 232 21.55 -9.44 -8.10
CA TYR A 232 20.82 -10.61 -8.57
C TYR A 232 21.75 -11.58 -9.28
N GLY A 233 21.55 -12.88 -9.08
CA GLY A 233 22.36 -13.91 -9.74
C GLY A 233 23.87 -13.76 -9.51
N GLY A 234 24.27 -13.08 -8.45
CA GLY A 234 25.65 -12.86 -8.05
C GLY A 234 26.40 -11.72 -8.77
N ASN A 235 25.89 -11.21 -9.91
CA ASN A 235 26.63 -10.26 -10.73
C ASN A 235 25.78 -9.15 -11.40
N TYR A 236 24.49 -9.11 -11.17
CA TYR A 236 23.59 -8.20 -11.87
C TYR A 236 22.93 -7.21 -10.92
N GLN A 237 22.89 -5.97 -11.32
CA GLN A 237 22.17 -4.89 -10.62
C GLN A 237 20.97 -4.44 -11.41
N PRO A 238 19.96 -3.82 -10.77
CA PRO A 238 18.83 -3.23 -11.47
C PRO A 238 19.29 -2.19 -12.48
N GLY A 239 18.65 -2.16 -13.63
CA GLY A 239 18.91 -1.17 -14.68
C GLY A 239 17.83 -0.10 -14.82
N ALA A 240 16.73 -0.19 -14.07
CA ALA A 240 15.64 0.75 -14.13
C ALA A 240 15.80 1.87 -13.08
N ASP A 241 15.47 3.09 -13.46
CA ASP A 241 15.43 4.25 -12.57
C ASP A 241 14.09 4.31 -11.82
N ALA A 242 13.07 3.63 -12.32
CA ALA A 242 11.74 3.56 -11.73
C ALA A 242 11.06 2.23 -11.96
N LEU A 243 10.39 1.72 -10.95
CA LEU A 243 9.48 0.59 -11.05
C LEU A 243 8.05 1.06 -10.77
N ILE A 244 7.09 0.54 -11.54
CA ILE A 244 5.68 0.93 -11.42
C ILE A 244 4.84 -0.33 -11.33
N SER A 245 3.91 -0.37 -10.36
CA SER A 245 2.94 -1.45 -10.22
C SER A 245 1.54 -0.90 -10.03
N GLY A 246 0.56 -1.63 -10.52
CA GLY A 246 -0.82 -1.54 -10.08
C GLY A 246 -1.09 -2.42 -8.85
N GLY A 247 -2.32 -2.39 -8.35
CA GLY A 247 -2.74 -3.31 -7.30
C GLY A 247 -2.65 -4.77 -7.79
N ILE A 248 -2.03 -5.63 -7.01
CA ILE A 248 -1.73 -7.03 -7.39
C ILE A 248 -2.84 -8.02 -7.03
N ASN A 249 -3.75 -7.68 -6.11
CA ASN A 249 -4.79 -8.61 -5.65
C ASN A 249 -5.69 -9.06 -6.81
N PRO A 250 -5.87 -10.38 -7.04
CA PRO A 250 -6.64 -10.89 -8.16
C PRO A 250 -8.15 -10.57 -8.10
N ASN A 251 -8.68 -10.21 -6.93
CA ASN A 251 -10.07 -9.78 -6.77
C ASN A 251 -10.31 -8.30 -7.13
N ILE A 252 -9.27 -7.55 -7.54
CA ILE A 252 -9.46 -6.21 -8.09
C ILE A 252 -10.24 -6.33 -9.40
N HIS A 253 -11.28 -5.50 -9.54
CA HIS A 253 -12.14 -5.51 -10.73
C HIS A 253 -11.31 -5.37 -12.01
N PRO A 254 -11.58 -6.15 -13.08
CA PRO A 254 -10.80 -6.10 -14.33
C PRO A 254 -10.66 -4.70 -14.89
N ASP A 255 -11.75 -3.92 -14.98
CA ASP A 255 -11.71 -2.56 -15.54
C ASP A 255 -10.79 -1.61 -14.75
N ILE A 256 -10.70 -1.79 -13.42
CA ILE A 256 -9.75 -1.02 -12.60
C ILE A 256 -8.32 -1.44 -12.93
N ARG A 257 -8.09 -2.73 -13.14
CA ARG A 257 -6.77 -3.26 -13.52
C ARG A 257 -6.36 -2.77 -14.89
N ASP A 258 -7.27 -2.84 -15.87
CA ASP A 258 -7.02 -2.39 -17.25
C ASP A 258 -6.76 -0.87 -17.28
N LEU A 259 -7.51 -0.08 -16.50
CA LEU A 259 -7.26 1.35 -16.34
C LEU A 259 -5.83 1.64 -15.84
N LEU A 260 -5.31 0.82 -14.93
CA LEU A 260 -3.93 0.93 -14.45
C LEU A 260 -2.92 0.47 -15.50
N LEU A 261 -3.10 -0.73 -16.08
CA LEU A 261 -2.13 -1.37 -16.96
C LEU A 261 -2.05 -0.71 -18.35
N ASP A 262 -3.20 -0.27 -18.88
CA ASP A 262 -3.31 0.29 -20.23
C ASP A 262 -3.38 1.83 -20.24
N GLY A 263 -3.66 2.44 -19.09
CA GLY A 263 -3.79 3.88 -18.93
C GLY A 263 -2.65 4.52 -18.13
N PHE A 264 -2.72 4.42 -16.80
CA PHE A 264 -1.80 5.11 -15.90
C PHE A 264 -0.34 4.70 -16.12
N ILE A 265 -0.05 3.40 -16.13
CA ILE A 265 1.34 2.90 -16.17
C ILE A 265 2.03 3.30 -17.48
N PRO A 266 1.45 3.10 -18.68
CA PRO A 266 2.08 3.54 -19.93
C PRO A 266 2.26 5.06 -20.01
N PHE A 267 1.31 5.84 -19.50
CA PHE A 267 1.43 7.30 -19.49
C PHE A 267 2.59 7.75 -18.57
N ILE A 268 2.68 7.22 -17.36
CA ILE A 268 3.77 7.49 -16.44
C ILE A 268 5.12 7.08 -17.08
N GLY A 269 5.17 5.86 -17.65
CA GLY A 269 6.36 5.34 -18.31
C GLY A 269 6.83 6.22 -19.48
N SER A 270 5.89 6.72 -20.28
CA SER A 270 6.21 7.61 -21.39
C SER A 270 6.81 8.94 -20.90
N ASN A 271 6.30 9.49 -19.81
CA ASN A 271 6.84 10.71 -19.21
C ASN A 271 8.23 10.48 -18.59
N LEU A 272 8.46 9.31 -17.98
CA LEU A 272 9.80 8.94 -17.50
C LEU A 272 10.79 8.90 -18.66
N VAL A 273 10.46 8.22 -19.76
CA VAL A 273 11.31 8.17 -20.95
C VAL A 273 11.56 9.54 -21.56
N ALA A 274 10.52 10.39 -21.62
CA ALA A 274 10.65 11.76 -22.13
C ALA A 274 11.63 12.61 -21.29
N ASN A 275 11.81 12.24 -20.01
CA ASN A 275 12.79 12.88 -19.10
C ASN A 275 14.09 12.06 -18.97
N GLY A 276 14.40 11.16 -19.90
CA GLY A 276 15.65 10.43 -19.95
C GLY A 276 15.76 9.29 -18.92
N LEU A 277 14.67 8.93 -18.25
CA LEU A 277 14.64 7.88 -17.23
C LEU A 277 14.23 6.53 -17.80
N ARG A 278 14.82 5.47 -17.28
CA ARG A 278 14.45 4.08 -17.58
C ARG A 278 13.39 3.62 -16.59
N TRP A 279 12.40 2.89 -17.07
CA TRP A 279 11.38 2.34 -16.21
C TRP A 279 11.03 0.91 -16.61
N GLU A 280 10.55 0.16 -15.64
CA GLU A 280 10.05 -1.20 -15.82
C GLU A 280 8.79 -1.41 -14.97
N PRO A 281 7.90 -2.31 -15.36
CA PRO A 281 6.88 -2.80 -14.45
C PRO A 281 7.55 -3.47 -13.23
N TYR A 282 6.91 -3.31 -12.08
CA TYR A 282 7.38 -4.00 -10.87
C TYR A 282 7.23 -5.51 -11.06
N VAL A 283 8.32 -6.22 -10.88
CA VAL A 283 8.38 -7.69 -10.87
C VAL A 283 9.09 -8.14 -9.60
N THR A 284 8.75 -9.32 -9.10
CA THR A 284 9.44 -9.89 -7.94
C THR A 284 10.88 -10.23 -8.35
N GLY A 285 11.83 -9.78 -7.57
CA GLY A 285 13.26 -10.02 -7.80
C GLY A 285 14.05 -8.84 -8.35
N THR A 286 13.42 -7.69 -8.67
CA THR A 286 14.11 -6.46 -9.12
C THR A 286 14.18 -5.39 -8.03
N SER A 287 15.10 -4.45 -8.14
CA SER A 287 15.18 -3.26 -7.31
C SER A 287 15.64 -2.01 -8.09
N ASN A 288 15.57 -0.80 -7.60
CA ASN A 288 15.30 0.46 -8.13
C ASN A 288 16.02 1.72 -7.92
N SER A 289 15.64 2.86 -8.19
CA SER A 289 16.25 4.13 -7.91
C SER A 289 15.34 5.36 -7.81
N THR A 290 15.90 6.47 -7.36
CA THR A 290 15.28 7.60 -6.73
C THR A 290 14.73 8.74 -7.61
N PRO A 291 15.37 9.23 -8.69
CA PRO A 291 14.93 10.42 -9.41
C PRO A 291 13.55 10.30 -10.07
N GLY A 292 13.13 9.09 -10.42
CA GLY A 292 11.86 8.84 -11.09
C GLY A 292 10.62 9.04 -10.22
N SER A 293 10.76 9.14 -8.90
CA SER A 293 9.62 9.20 -7.99
C SER A 293 8.77 10.45 -8.16
N LEU A 294 9.38 11.62 -8.30
CA LEU A 294 8.65 12.88 -8.58
C LEU A 294 7.89 12.81 -9.91
N ILE A 295 8.55 12.36 -10.97
CA ILE A 295 7.94 12.28 -12.30
C ILE A 295 6.81 11.26 -12.32
N LYS A 296 6.95 10.13 -11.63
CA LYS A 296 5.88 9.14 -11.46
C LYS A 296 4.65 9.76 -10.80
N LEU A 297 4.85 10.46 -9.70
CA LEU A 297 3.78 11.06 -8.92
C LEU A 297 3.06 12.14 -9.72
N GLU A 298 3.78 13.08 -10.30
CA GLU A 298 3.23 14.12 -11.14
C GLU A 298 2.46 13.56 -12.34
N SER A 299 3.06 12.60 -13.06
CA SER A 299 2.43 11.96 -14.22
C SER A 299 1.14 11.22 -13.86
N ALA A 300 1.08 10.59 -12.69
CA ALA A 300 -0.16 9.97 -12.22
C ALA A 300 -1.27 11.00 -11.99
N LEU A 301 -0.95 12.14 -11.40
CA LEU A 301 -1.90 13.23 -11.18
C LEU A 301 -2.35 13.87 -12.50
N GLU A 302 -1.42 14.08 -13.43
CA GLU A 302 -1.75 14.60 -14.78
C GLU A 302 -2.65 13.64 -15.56
N TYR A 303 -2.37 12.33 -15.52
CA TYR A 303 -3.24 11.35 -16.16
C TYR A 303 -4.65 11.39 -15.58
N ALA A 304 -4.77 11.40 -14.25
CA ALA A 304 -6.07 11.47 -13.57
C ALA A 304 -6.83 12.73 -13.95
N ARG A 305 -6.16 13.88 -14.02
CA ARG A 305 -6.75 15.15 -14.44
C ARG A 305 -7.19 15.14 -15.90
N ALA A 306 -6.31 14.71 -16.79
CA ALA A 306 -6.56 14.73 -18.25
C ALA A 306 -7.65 13.74 -18.65
N ASN A 307 -7.78 12.62 -17.95
CA ASN A 307 -8.75 11.56 -18.23
C ASN A 307 -9.84 11.47 -17.17
N PHE A 308 -10.17 12.58 -16.51
CA PHE A 308 -11.07 12.67 -15.37
C PHE A 308 -12.37 11.87 -15.54
N ASP A 309 -13.09 12.11 -16.63
CA ASP A 309 -14.42 11.51 -16.86
C ASP A 309 -14.30 9.97 -17.03
N ILE A 310 -13.27 9.52 -17.74
CA ILE A 310 -13.01 8.08 -17.95
C ILE A 310 -12.62 7.44 -16.60
N VAL A 311 -11.71 8.04 -15.87
CA VAL A 311 -11.25 7.53 -14.58
C VAL A 311 -12.41 7.46 -13.59
N LEU A 312 -13.18 8.53 -13.45
CA LEU A 312 -14.31 8.57 -12.53
C LEU A 312 -15.39 7.55 -12.90
N SER A 313 -15.82 7.52 -14.17
CA SER A 313 -16.89 6.61 -14.60
C SER A 313 -16.46 5.14 -14.51
N THR A 314 -15.20 4.82 -14.84
CA THR A 314 -14.68 3.46 -14.70
C THR A 314 -14.68 3.02 -13.24
N ILE A 315 -14.22 3.86 -12.31
CA ILE A 315 -14.18 3.54 -10.88
C ILE A 315 -15.60 3.35 -10.33
N GLU A 316 -16.54 4.24 -10.68
CA GLU A 316 -17.92 4.15 -10.20
C GLU A 316 -18.65 2.92 -10.75
N SER A 317 -18.49 2.63 -12.05
CA SER A 317 -19.05 1.43 -12.68
C SER A 317 -18.46 0.16 -12.05
N ALA A 318 -17.14 0.08 -11.94
CA ALA A 318 -16.47 -1.08 -11.34
C ALA A 318 -16.87 -1.31 -9.87
N ARG A 319 -17.10 -0.24 -9.10
CA ARG A 319 -17.62 -0.34 -7.73
C ARG A 319 -19.04 -0.91 -7.69
N ALA A 320 -19.92 -0.44 -8.59
CA ALA A 320 -21.28 -0.93 -8.68
C ALA A 320 -21.33 -2.39 -9.08
N ASP A 321 -20.55 -2.76 -10.10
CA ASP A 321 -20.43 -4.12 -10.59
C ASP A 321 -19.85 -5.06 -9.51
N PHE A 322 -18.81 -4.63 -8.79
CA PHE A 322 -18.23 -5.38 -7.68
C PHE A 322 -19.26 -5.66 -6.57
N ILE A 323 -20.05 -4.67 -6.20
CA ILE A 323 -21.08 -4.82 -5.15
C ILE A 323 -22.17 -5.81 -5.58
N SER A 324 -22.58 -5.79 -6.84
CA SER A 324 -23.65 -6.64 -7.38
C SER A 324 -23.18 -8.01 -7.87
N SER A 325 -21.88 -8.20 -8.08
CA SER A 325 -21.30 -9.40 -8.66
C SER A 325 -21.54 -10.66 -7.83
N ASN A 326 -21.81 -11.76 -8.50
CA ASN A 326 -21.83 -13.12 -7.93
C ASN A 326 -20.60 -13.95 -8.37
N ALA A 327 -19.61 -13.32 -9.00
CA ALA A 327 -18.41 -14.01 -9.43
C ALA A 327 -17.66 -14.64 -8.25
N ASP A 328 -17.07 -15.79 -8.48
CA ASP A 328 -16.20 -16.45 -7.51
C ASP A 328 -15.07 -15.53 -7.06
N ILE A 329 -14.66 -15.71 -5.82
CA ILE A 329 -13.53 -14.98 -5.25
C ILE A 329 -12.26 -15.83 -5.35
N VAL A 330 -11.13 -15.16 -5.60
CA VAL A 330 -9.81 -15.79 -5.55
C VAL A 330 -9.32 -15.76 -4.11
N VAL A 331 -9.06 -16.93 -3.55
CA VAL A 331 -8.57 -17.09 -2.17
C VAL A 331 -7.05 -17.16 -2.15
N THR A 332 -6.44 -17.94 -3.05
CA THR A 332 -4.99 -18.00 -3.23
C THR A 332 -4.61 -17.87 -4.69
N ASP A 333 -3.42 -17.32 -4.94
CA ASP A 333 -2.87 -17.09 -6.27
C ASP A 333 -1.35 -17.38 -6.30
N TYR A 334 -0.76 -17.31 -7.49
CA TYR A 334 0.69 -17.42 -7.69
C TYR A 334 1.16 -16.52 -8.84
N TYR A 335 2.44 -16.16 -8.80
CA TYR A 335 3.07 -15.36 -9.85
C TYR A 335 3.60 -16.25 -10.97
N THR A 336 3.49 -15.78 -12.20
CA THR A 336 4.04 -16.46 -13.35
C THR A 336 5.41 -15.90 -13.72
N ARG A 337 6.29 -16.78 -14.23
CA ARG A 337 7.58 -16.35 -14.74
C ARG A 337 7.37 -15.42 -15.93
N THR A 338 8.04 -14.27 -15.94
CA THR A 338 7.97 -13.35 -17.07
C THR A 338 8.58 -13.97 -18.33
N ASN A 339 7.90 -13.82 -19.45
CA ASN A 339 8.40 -14.22 -20.77
C ASN A 339 9.16 -13.07 -21.46
N ARG A 340 9.36 -11.94 -20.78
CA ARG A 340 10.09 -10.80 -21.35
C ARG A 340 11.53 -11.19 -21.50
N THR A 341 12.01 -11.26 -22.75
CA THR A 341 13.41 -11.45 -23.11
C THR A 341 14.18 -10.15 -22.93
N PHE A 342 14.48 -9.83 -21.68
CA PHE A 342 15.63 -8.98 -21.42
C PHE A 342 16.90 -9.82 -21.63
N THR A 343 18.01 -9.19 -22.01
CA THR A 343 19.32 -9.82 -22.21
C THR A 343 19.50 -11.03 -21.31
N LEU A 344 20.03 -12.14 -21.80
CA LEU A 344 20.21 -13.41 -21.08
C LEU A 344 20.90 -13.22 -19.71
N VAL A 345 20.12 -12.85 -18.73
CA VAL A 345 20.50 -12.77 -17.34
C VAL A 345 20.02 -14.07 -16.68
N PRO A 346 20.89 -14.86 -16.01
CA PRO A 346 20.48 -16.12 -15.38
C PRO A 346 19.73 -15.87 -14.06
N VAL A 347 18.71 -15.02 -14.12
CA VAL A 347 17.81 -14.70 -13.00
C VAL A 347 16.38 -14.83 -13.48
N ASP A 348 15.60 -15.59 -12.74
CA ASP A 348 14.17 -15.71 -12.99
C ASP A 348 13.41 -14.54 -12.34
N PHE A 349 12.63 -13.83 -13.14
CA PHE A 349 11.73 -12.82 -12.66
C PHE A 349 10.28 -13.29 -12.81
N PHE A 350 9.44 -12.91 -11.85
CA PHE A 350 8.04 -13.27 -11.81
C PHE A 350 7.17 -12.04 -11.90
N GLU A 351 6.20 -12.07 -12.80
CA GLU A 351 5.20 -11.03 -12.93
C GLU A 351 4.22 -11.11 -11.76
N THR A 352 3.99 -9.97 -11.11
CA THR A 352 3.08 -9.87 -9.97
C THR A 352 1.67 -9.45 -10.39
N THR A 353 1.50 -8.93 -11.61
CA THR A 353 0.23 -8.41 -12.10
C THR A 353 0.06 -8.73 -13.59
N PRO A 354 -0.94 -9.51 -13.99
CA PRO A 354 -1.85 -10.26 -13.11
C PRO A 354 -1.19 -11.53 -12.54
N SER A 355 -1.60 -11.91 -11.34
CA SER A 355 -1.33 -13.23 -10.79
C SER A 355 -2.35 -14.26 -11.31
N VAL A 356 -2.07 -15.55 -11.09
CA VAL A 356 -2.93 -16.65 -11.53
C VAL A 356 -3.64 -17.27 -10.32
N ALA A 357 -4.97 -17.37 -10.37
CA ALA A 357 -5.74 -17.99 -9.31
C ALA A 357 -5.34 -19.47 -9.09
N ASN A 358 -5.15 -19.85 -7.84
CA ASN A 358 -4.85 -21.21 -7.42
C ASN A 358 -6.02 -21.85 -6.67
N LEU A 359 -6.70 -21.11 -5.82
CA LEU A 359 -7.91 -21.53 -5.13
C LEU A 359 -8.99 -20.46 -5.31
N THR A 360 -10.15 -20.87 -5.78
CA THR A 360 -11.34 -20.02 -5.87
C THR A 360 -12.48 -20.63 -5.07
N ARG A 361 -13.39 -19.79 -4.59
CA ARG A 361 -14.63 -20.18 -3.92
C ARG A 361 -15.81 -19.36 -4.41
N ALA A 362 -17.01 -19.93 -4.34
CA ALA A 362 -18.24 -19.17 -4.51
C ALA A 362 -18.24 -17.96 -3.56
N ARG A 363 -18.60 -16.79 -4.07
CA ARG A 363 -18.73 -15.59 -3.25
C ARG A 363 -19.87 -15.78 -2.25
N PRO A 364 -19.64 -15.68 -0.92
CA PRO A 364 -20.74 -15.72 0.04
C PRO A 364 -21.56 -14.43 -0.04
N GLU A 365 -22.84 -14.49 0.31
CA GLU A 365 -23.68 -13.29 0.51
C GLU A 365 -23.23 -12.51 1.75
N ALA A 366 -22.82 -13.24 2.78
CA ALA A 366 -22.31 -12.66 4.01
C ALA A 366 -21.40 -13.63 4.77
N TYR A 367 -20.57 -13.07 5.64
CA TYR A 367 -19.90 -13.79 6.71
C TYR A 367 -20.67 -13.61 8.01
N LEU A 368 -20.88 -14.71 8.72
CA LEU A 368 -21.52 -14.74 10.03
C LEU A 368 -20.46 -15.03 11.09
N ILE A 369 -20.28 -14.09 12.03
CA ILE A 369 -19.19 -14.09 13.01
C ILE A 369 -19.79 -14.21 14.42
N PRO A 370 -19.43 -15.26 15.20
CA PRO A 370 -19.87 -15.38 16.58
C PRO A 370 -19.41 -14.21 17.43
N ARG A 371 -20.24 -13.79 18.40
CA ARG A 371 -19.99 -12.65 19.26
C ARG A 371 -18.66 -12.68 20.03
N THR A 372 -18.08 -13.86 20.21
CA THR A 372 -16.78 -14.05 20.87
C THR A 372 -15.61 -13.45 20.07
N TRP A 373 -15.79 -13.23 18.77
CA TRP A 373 -14.78 -12.68 17.86
C TRP A 373 -14.98 -11.18 17.63
N PHE A 374 -15.39 -10.43 18.66
CA PHE A 374 -15.60 -8.99 18.58
C PHE A 374 -14.32 -8.20 18.23
N ASP A 375 -13.14 -8.70 18.58
CA ASP A 375 -11.83 -8.14 18.23
C ASP A 375 -11.52 -8.26 16.73
N VAL A 376 -11.89 -9.39 16.11
CA VAL A 376 -11.88 -9.56 14.65
C VAL A 376 -12.82 -8.54 13.99
N VAL A 377 -14.02 -8.38 14.54
CA VAL A 377 -15.00 -7.39 14.06
C VAL A 377 -14.46 -5.97 14.17
N ALA A 378 -13.75 -5.63 15.24
CA ALA A 378 -13.13 -4.32 15.38
C ALA A 378 -12.13 -4.04 14.24
N LYS A 379 -11.35 -5.04 13.82
CA LYS A 379 -10.43 -4.93 12.66
C LYS A 379 -11.20 -4.76 11.34
N LEU A 380 -12.29 -5.50 11.15
CA LEU A 380 -13.14 -5.36 9.96
C LEU A 380 -13.75 -3.96 9.84
N ARG A 381 -14.16 -3.36 10.96
CA ARG A 381 -14.62 -1.97 10.99
C ARG A 381 -13.51 -0.98 10.62
N ASN A 382 -12.27 -1.20 11.05
CA ASN A 382 -11.12 -0.41 10.61
C ASN A 382 -10.83 -0.55 9.09
N PHE A 383 -11.27 -1.64 8.45
CA PHE A 383 -11.25 -1.78 6.99
C PHE A 383 -12.38 -1.00 6.30
N GLY A 384 -13.19 -0.28 7.05
CA GLY A 384 -14.36 0.43 6.54
C GLY A 384 -15.47 -0.52 6.09
N LEU A 385 -15.52 -1.72 6.64
CA LEU A 385 -16.63 -2.65 6.42
C LEU A 385 -17.79 -2.29 7.34
N GLU A 386 -18.97 -2.31 6.75
CA GLU A 386 -20.23 -2.26 7.51
C GLU A 386 -20.47 -3.63 8.14
N VAL A 387 -20.52 -3.66 9.46
CA VAL A 387 -20.73 -4.87 10.25
C VAL A 387 -22.00 -4.69 11.07
N GLN A 388 -23.01 -5.48 10.74
CA GLN A 388 -24.27 -5.52 11.46
C GLN A 388 -24.11 -6.38 12.72
N GLU A 389 -24.48 -5.84 13.88
CA GLU A 389 -24.67 -6.62 15.09
C GLU A 389 -26.11 -7.13 15.11
N LEU A 390 -26.29 -8.44 15.32
CA LEU A 390 -27.60 -9.06 15.34
C LEU A 390 -28.25 -8.89 16.72
N ASP A 391 -29.42 -8.30 16.76
CA ASP A 391 -30.23 -8.14 17.96
C ASP A 391 -31.11 -9.38 18.29
N TYR A 392 -30.99 -10.41 17.47
CA TYR A 392 -31.73 -11.69 17.60
C TYR A 392 -30.76 -12.89 17.54
N GLU A 393 -31.25 -14.06 17.95
CA GLU A 393 -30.55 -15.33 17.75
C GLU A 393 -30.65 -15.73 16.27
N TYR A 394 -29.50 -15.87 15.61
CA TYR A 394 -29.46 -16.37 14.24
C TYR A 394 -29.63 -17.90 14.23
N ARG A 395 -30.52 -18.41 13.39
CA ARG A 395 -30.66 -19.83 13.08
C ARG A 395 -30.76 -20.03 11.59
N GLY A 396 -29.91 -20.91 11.05
CA GLY A 396 -29.91 -21.20 9.62
C GLY A 396 -28.78 -22.12 9.18
N THR A 397 -28.87 -22.57 7.94
CA THR A 397 -27.82 -23.34 7.28
C THR A 397 -26.69 -22.42 6.83
N VAL A 398 -25.47 -22.82 7.03
CA VAL A 398 -24.25 -22.12 6.63
C VAL A 398 -23.26 -23.07 6.00
N GLU A 399 -22.37 -22.56 5.19
CA GLU A 399 -21.14 -23.26 4.82
C GLU A 399 -20.10 -23.05 5.93
N ALA A 400 -19.67 -24.16 6.52
CA ALA A 400 -18.61 -24.22 7.52
C ALA A 400 -17.34 -24.83 6.90
N LEU A 401 -16.18 -24.49 7.46
CA LEU A 401 -14.89 -24.98 6.98
C LEU A 401 -14.18 -25.75 8.09
N ASN A 402 -13.77 -27.00 7.82
CA ASN A 402 -12.90 -27.79 8.69
C ASN A 402 -11.45 -27.61 8.25
N ILE A 403 -10.54 -27.41 9.19
CA ILE A 403 -9.10 -27.34 8.94
C ILE A 403 -8.56 -28.75 8.67
N THR A 404 -8.16 -29.02 7.45
CA THR A 404 -7.61 -30.32 7.03
C THR A 404 -6.11 -30.42 7.20
N SER A 405 -5.42 -29.28 7.14
CA SER A 405 -4.01 -29.15 7.52
C SER A 405 -3.75 -27.78 8.17
N SER A 406 -2.79 -27.73 9.06
CA SER A 406 -2.30 -26.50 9.68
C SER A 406 -0.78 -26.66 9.82
N VAL A 407 -0.02 -25.75 9.23
CA VAL A 407 1.44 -25.77 9.23
C VAL A 407 1.96 -24.41 9.69
N LEU A 408 2.51 -24.40 10.89
CA LEU A 408 3.18 -23.23 11.44
C LEU A 408 4.58 -23.10 10.86
N GLU A 409 4.99 -21.87 10.55
CA GLU A 409 6.37 -21.59 10.17
C GLU A 409 7.31 -21.71 11.38
N ASP A 410 8.57 -22.07 11.13
CA ASP A 410 9.59 -22.22 12.19
C ASP A 410 10.13 -20.88 12.71
N VAL A 411 9.78 -19.77 12.07
CA VAL A 411 10.32 -18.44 12.37
C VAL A 411 9.20 -17.44 12.64
N ILE A 412 9.49 -16.47 13.52
CA ILE A 412 8.61 -15.34 13.74
C ILE A 412 8.71 -14.38 12.54
N TYR A 413 7.57 -14.08 11.95
CA TYR A 413 7.42 -13.09 10.89
C TYR A 413 6.52 -11.95 11.38
N GLU A 414 7.06 -10.72 11.39
CA GLU A 414 6.29 -9.52 11.75
C GLU A 414 5.49 -9.66 13.07
N GLY A 415 6.16 -10.19 14.09
CA GLY A 415 5.61 -10.34 15.44
C GLY A 415 4.72 -11.57 15.66
N THR A 416 4.50 -12.40 14.64
CA THR A 416 3.72 -13.64 14.74
C THR A 416 4.39 -14.81 14.01
N VAL A 417 4.01 -16.02 14.35
CA VAL A 417 4.34 -17.22 13.56
C VAL A 417 3.24 -17.40 12.53
N LEU A 418 3.59 -17.43 11.25
CA LEU A 418 2.58 -17.64 10.20
C LEU A 418 2.03 -19.05 10.22
N ASN A 419 0.73 -19.18 9.94
CA ASN A 419 0.03 -20.45 9.83
C ASN A 419 -0.52 -20.64 8.41
N SER A 420 -0.13 -21.72 7.76
CA SER A 420 -0.70 -22.12 6.47
C SER A 420 -1.71 -23.22 6.69
N VAL A 421 -2.94 -23.00 6.28
CA VAL A 421 -3.99 -23.99 6.42
C VAL A 421 -4.55 -24.42 5.07
N THR A 422 -5.16 -25.61 5.06
CA THR A 422 -6.09 -26.04 4.02
C THR A 422 -7.40 -26.44 4.67
N THR A 423 -8.51 -26.29 3.95
CA THR A 423 -9.83 -26.59 4.49
C THR A 423 -10.63 -27.54 3.61
N SER A 424 -11.70 -28.08 4.18
CA SER A 424 -12.81 -28.70 3.47
C SER A 424 -14.11 -28.06 3.91
N SER A 425 -14.97 -27.71 2.94
CA SER A 425 -16.28 -27.12 3.23
C SER A 425 -17.35 -28.19 3.43
N PHE A 426 -18.34 -27.85 4.24
CA PHE A 426 -19.56 -28.65 4.44
C PHE A 426 -20.70 -27.73 4.91
N GLU A 427 -21.92 -28.14 4.67
CA GLU A 427 -23.09 -27.41 5.16
C GLU A 427 -23.52 -27.95 6.53
N ARG A 428 -23.94 -27.05 7.40
CA ARG A 428 -24.61 -27.38 8.65
C ARG A 428 -25.53 -26.29 9.16
N GLU A 429 -26.44 -26.66 10.04
CA GLU A 429 -27.26 -25.75 10.82
C GLU A 429 -26.44 -25.14 11.97
N VAL A 430 -26.55 -23.82 12.14
CA VAL A 430 -25.98 -23.09 13.27
C VAL A 430 -27.03 -22.32 14.03
N SER A 431 -26.82 -22.17 15.33
CA SER A 431 -27.57 -21.27 16.20
C SER A 431 -26.57 -20.38 16.93
N LEU A 432 -26.56 -19.10 16.60
CA LEU A 432 -25.67 -18.11 17.21
C LEU A 432 -26.47 -17.11 18.05
N PRO A 433 -26.01 -16.76 19.25
CA PRO A 433 -26.77 -15.85 20.12
C PRO A 433 -26.83 -14.44 19.56
N SER A 434 -27.80 -13.67 20.03
CA SER A 434 -27.84 -12.21 19.85
C SER A 434 -26.51 -11.57 20.26
N GLY A 435 -26.09 -10.53 19.54
CA GLY A 435 -24.77 -9.92 19.65
C GLY A 435 -23.72 -10.57 18.76
N SER A 436 -24.07 -11.59 17.97
CA SER A 436 -23.24 -12.08 16.87
C SER A 436 -23.29 -11.10 15.69
N PHE A 437 -22.38 -11.23 14.72
CA PHE A 437 -22.19 -10.22 13.69
C PHE A 437 -22.39 -10.79 12.30
N LEU A 438 -22.91 -9.94 11.40
CA LEU A 438 -23.09 -10.24 9.98
C LEU A 438 -22.33 -9.21 9.15
N VAL A 439 -21.49 -9.67 8.23
CA VAL A 439 -20.73 -8.85 7.29
C VAL A 439 -21.19 -9.19 5.88
N SER A 440 -22.04 -8.36 5.30
CA SER A 440 -22.48 -8.54 3.92
C SER A 440 -21.30 -8.35 2.96
N THR A 441 -21.23 -9.17 1.92
CA THR A 441 -20.26 -8.98 0.83
C THR A 441 -20.75 -7.98 -0.23
N ARG A 442 -21.99 -7.51 -0.10
CA ARG A 442 -22.62 -6.52 -1.00
C ARG A 442 -22.24 -5.08 -0.60
N GLN A 443 -20.96 -4.84 -0.39
CA GLN A 443 -20.41 -3.54 -0.02
C GLN A 443 -19.04 -3.29 -0.69
N LYS A 444 -18.67 -2.03 -0.84
CA LYS A 444 -17.49 -1.59 -1.60
C LYS A 444 -16.16 -2.18 -1.12
N ASN A 445 -16.02 -2.42 0.18
CA ASN A 445 -14.78 -2.89 0.80
C ASN A 445 -14.75 -4.42 1.03
N ALA A 446 -15.73 -5.16 0.50
CA ALA A 446 -15.85 -6.61 0.71
C ALA A 446 -14.62 -7.40 0.27
N GLY A 447 -13.80 -6.87 -0.67
CA GLY A 447 -12.53 -7.47 -1.05
C GLY A 447 -11.56 -7.64 0.14
N LEU A 448 -11.60 -6.73 1.13
CA LEU A 448 -10.81 -6.86 2.35
C LEU A 448 -11.35 -7.96 3.27
N ALA A 449 -12.66 -8.20 3.27
CA ALA A 449 -13.23 -9.35 3.98
C ALA A 449 -12.79 -10.66 3.34
N PHE A 450 -12.71 -10.76 2.02
CA PHE A 450 -12.22 -11.96 1.32
C PHE A 450 -10.76 -12.26 1.67
N ILE A 451 -9.92 -11.25 1.78
CA ILE A 451 -8.52 -11.44 2.21
C ILE A 451 -8.46 -11.88 3.67
N ALA A 452 -9.16 -11.17 4.55
CA ALA A 452 -9.02 -11.37 5.99
C ALA A 452 -9.71 -12.63 6.52
N LEU A 453 -10.86 -13.02 5.92
CA LEU A 453 -11.74 -14.06 6.44
C LEU A 453 -11.71 -15.40 5.66
N GLU A 454 -11.05 -15.48 4.51
CA GLU A 454 -10.81 -16.76 3.85
C GLU A 454 -9.51 -17.37 4.42
N PRO A 455 -9.59 -18.47 5.16
CA PRO A 455 -8.49 -18.93 6.04
C PRO A 455 -7.21 -19.31 5.29
N GLU A 456 -7.28 -19.74 4.02
CA GLU A 456 -6.11 -20.10 3.23
C GLU A 456 -5.43 -18.89 2.56
N ASN A 457 -6.04 -17.69 2.61
CA ASN A 457 -5.39 -16.52 2.07
C ASN A 457 -4.12 -16.21 2.86
N ILE A 458 -3.05 -15.88 2.15
CA ILE A 458 -1.72 -15.60 2.75
C ILE A 458 -1.75 -14.44 3.76
N ASP A 459 -2.68 -13.51 3.59
CA ASP A 459 -2.87 -12.34 4.46
C ASP A 459 -4.11 -12.49 5.36
N SER A 460 -4.63 -13.70 5.55
CA SER A 460 -5.81 -13.92 6.39
C SER A 460 -5.52 -13.75 7.89
N PHE A 461 -6.58 -13.57 8.66
CA PHE A 461 -6.48 -13.58 10.12
C PHE A 461 -6.01 -14.93 10.68
N VAL A 462 -6.20 -16.02 9.94
CA VAL A 462 -5.64 -17.34 10.28
C VAL A 462 -4.15 -17.37 9.96
N ALA A 463 -3.73 -16.85 8.81
CA ALA A 463 -2.32 -16.82 8.44
C ALA A 463 -1.47 -16.03 9.46
N PHE A 464 -2.02 -14.96 10.03
CA PHE A 464 -1.36 -14.17 11.07
C PHE A 464 -1.64 -14.65 12.51
N ASN A 465 -2.24 -15.83 12.71
CA ASN A 465 -2.62 -16.36 14.02
C ASN A 465 -3.49 -15.40 14.88
N ILE A 466 -4.21 -14.49 14.25
CA ILE A 466 -5.25 -13.69 14.92
C ILE A 466 -6.43 -14.60 15.29
N ILE A 467 -6.74 -15.56 14.41
CA ILE A 467 -7.62 -16.70 14.68
C ILE A 467 -6.73 -17.94 14.67
N PRO A 468 -6.25 -18.40 15.85
CA PRO A 468 -5.40 -19.57 15.94
C PRO A 468 -6.22 -20.85 15.72
N LEU A 469 -5.72 -21.74 14.87
CA LEU A 469 -6.39 -22.98 14.52
C LEU A 469 -5.38 -24.12 14.31
N GLU A 470 -5.82 -25.32 14.66
CA GLU A 470 -5.09 -26.56 14.44
C GLU A 470 -5.84 -27.47 13.47
N ARG A 471 -5.15 -28.50 12.98
CA ARG A 471 -5.79 -29.52 12.15
C ARG A 471 -6.92 -30.22 12.91
N GLY A 472 -8.09 -30.25 12.31
CA GLY A 472 -9.31 -30.86 12.87
C GLY A 472 -10.25 -29.83 13.50
N ASP A 473 -9.83 -28.59 13.68
CA ASP A 473 -10.71 -27.53 14.15
C ASP A 473 -11.71 -27.13 13.07
N GLU A 474 -12.88 -26.69 13.50
CA GLU A 474 -13.81 -25.97 12.66
C GLU A 474 -13.47 -24.48 12.69
N TYR A 475 -13.38 -23.85 11.51
CA TYR A 475 -13.18 -22.42 11.40
C TYR A 475 -14.37 -21.67 11.99
N PRO A 476 -14.17 -20.71 12.92
CA PRO A 476 -15.28 -20.14 13.69
C PRO A 476 -16.10 -19.09 12.94
N ILE A 477 -15.77 -18.76 11.71
CA ILE A 477 -16.51 -17.80 10.90
C ILE A 477 -17.19 -18.57 9.77
N PHE A 478 -18.50 -18.35 9.62
CA PHE A 478 -19.32 -19.09 8.70
C PHE A 478 -19.63 -18.27 7.45
N ARG A 479 -19.84 -18.95 6.34
CA ARG A 479 -20.18 -18.37 5.06
C ARG A 479 -21.65 -18.64 4.76
N ILE A 480 -22.42 -17.59 4.48
CA ILE A 480 -23.81 -17.69 4.03
C ILE A 480 -23.76 -17.64 2.51
N LEU A 481 -24.10 -18.76 1.88
CA LEU A 481 -24.23 -18.86 0.43
C LEU A 481 -25.63 -18.44 -0.02
N SER A 482 -25.80 -18.13 -1.31
CA SER A 482 -27.09 -17.74 -1.92
C SER A 482 -28.04 -18.92 -2.07
#